data_4d1c7c214ee1825a8111f0b6bcf606f5
#
_entry.id   4d1c7c214ee1825a8111f0b6bcf606f5
#
_cell.length_a   1.000
_cell.length_b   1.000
_cell.length_c   1.000
_cell.angle_alpha   90.00
_cell.angle_beta   90.00
_cell.angle_gamma   90.00
#
_symmetry.space_group_name_H-M   'P 1'
#
loop_
_entity.id
_entity.type
_entity.pdbx_description
1 polymer ?
#
loop_
_entity_poly.entity_id
_entity_poly.type
_entity_poly.pdbx_seq_one_letter_code
_entity_poly.pdbx_strand_id
1 'polypeptide(L)'
;MAASRRWRLAGRWGALVTQGRLVDVPARGTLAAASVSHAVVAEAQTAYLAGHNTWGQLGQGRTSVWGTARIALPDRIVSAAAGLGFTCLATSDALYVSGTNVRGQMGLDQERGSLSFQRLALPAVRSVCAGLDHMLVLAGAQVWACGLHTDRQLGVPSHAPYLATLERVAIPLADGEGVTRLAAQGDTSVALTSRGRVFLWGNTEYGQHLRRDAVDRLDTPTLLPIDEAVCDVQVGGSFLLVLTADGSVYTAGYGATGHAQAPYARLTRLPLPSRAVSL
;
A
#
# COMPACT_ATOMS: atom_id res chain seq x y z
N MET A 1 -26.85 -14.72 1.77
CA MET A 1 -25.66 -15.42 1.22
C MET A 1 -24.90 -14.41 0.38
N ALA A 2 -23.73 -13.95 0.84
CA ALA A 2 -22.90 -13.02 0.08
C ALA A 2 -22.33 -13.75 -1.14
N ALA A 3 -22.53 -13.19 -2.32
CA ALA A 3 -21.99 -13.73 -3.56
C ALA A 3 -20.46 -13.79 -3.46
N SER A 4 -19.89 -14.96 -3.62
CA SER A 4 -18.44 -15.15 -3.62
C SER A 4 -17.85 -14.41 -4.83
N ARG A 5 -17.12 -13.33 -4.58
CA ARG A 5 -16.39 -12.61 -5.64
C ARG A 5 -15.24 -13.48 -6.13
N ARG A 6 -15.20 -13.75 -7.43
CA ARG A 6 -14.02 -14.34 -8.09
C ARG A 6 -13.10 -13.18 -8.47
N TRP A 7 -11.84 -13.29 -8.11
CA TRP A 7 -10.83 -12.32 -8.51
C TRP A 7 -10.32 -12.66 -9.91
N ARG A 8 -10.18 -11.65 -10.75
CA ARG A 8 -9.56 -11.76 -12.05
C ARG A 8 -8.44 -10.74 -12.13
N LEU A 9 -7.31 -11.17 -12.59
CA LEU A 9 -6.14 -10.34 -12.79
C LEU A 9 -5.94 -10.09 -14.29
N ALA A 10 -5.72 -8.84 -14.64
CA ALA A 10 -5.36 -8.43 -15.99
C ALA A 10 -4.19 -7.45 -15.93
N GLY A 11 -3.31 -7.48 -16.92
CA GLY A 11 -2.23 -6.51 -17.03
C GLY A 11 -0.85 -7.14 -17.23
N ARG A 12 0.17 -6.31 -17.10
CA ARG A 12 1.58 -6.70 -17.10
C ARG A 12 2.04 -6.97 -15.68
N TRP A 13 2.49 -8.20 -15.45
CA TRP A 13 2.99 -8.67 -14.17
C TRP A 13 4.45 -9.07 -14.33
N GLY A 14 5.38 -8.13 -14.17
CA GLY A 14 6.78 -8.37 -14.45
C GLY A 14 6.99 -8.92 -15.87
N ALA A 15 7.59 -10.12 -16.01
CA ALA A 15 7.78 -10.79 -17.29
C ALA A 15 6.50 -11.44 -17.83
N LEU A 16 5.42 -11.54 -17.03
CA LEU A 16 4.14 -12.10 -17.46
C LEU A 16 3.23 -11.01 -18.00
N VAL A 17 3.01 -11.09 -19.28
CA VAL A 17 2.00 -10.33 -20.00
C VAL A 17 0.77 -11.23 -20.13
N THR A 18 -0.34 -10.88 -19.51
CA THR A 18 -1.61 -11.61 -19.67
C THR A 18 -2.20 -11.44 -21.07
N GLN A 19 -1.52 -10.72 -21.98
CA GLN A 19 -1.94 -10.43 -23.35
C GLN A 19 -3.39 -9.92 -23.44
N GLY A 20 -3.83 -9.14 -22.43
CA GLY A 20 -5.21 -8.66 -22.35
C GLY A 20 -6.22 -9.72 -21.86
N ARG A 21 -5.78 -10.92 -21.52
CA ARG A 21 -6.66 -11.96 -20.95
C ARG A 21 -6.77 -11.78 -19.44
N LEU A 22 -7.97 -11.96 -18.93
CA LEU A 22 -8.21 -12.06 -17.50
C LEU A 22 -7.74 -13.44 -17.00
N VAL A 23 -6.85 -13.45 -16.02
CA VAL A 23 -6.40 -14.68 -15.36
C VAL A 23 -7.25 -14.88 -14.10
N ASP A 24 -7.96 -15.98 -14.03
CA ASP A 24 -8.71 -16.32 -12.83
C ASP A 24 -7.74 -16.69 -11.70
N VAL A 25 -7.84 -16.00 -10.59
CA VAL A 25 -7.16 -16.40 -9.35
C VAL A 25 -8.01 -17.46 -8.68
N PRO A 26 -7.47 -18.65 -8.37
CA PRO A 26 -8.23 -19.73 -7.74
C PRO A 26 -8.50 -19.44 -6.25
N ALA A 27 -8.98 -18.25 -5.96
CA ALA A 27 -9.29 -17.80 -4.61
C ALA A 27 -10.59 -17.01 -4.61
N ARG A 28 -11.39 -17.26 -3.60
CA ARG A 28 -12.53 -16.44 -3.21
C ARG A 28 -12.05 -15.64 -2.01
N GLY A 29 -11.67 -14.38 -2.19
CA GLY A 29 -11.07 -13.60 -1.11
C GLY A 29 -11.79 -12.29 -0.87
N THR A 30 -11.66 -11.80 0.35
CA THR A 30 -12.18 -10.48 0.76
C THR A 30 -11.09 -9.40 0.77
N LEU A 31 -9.81 -9.80 0.77
CA LEU A 31 -8.65 -8.92 0.77
C LEU A 31 -7.81 -9.19 -0.47
N ALA A 32 -7.38 -8.14 -1.13
CA ALA A 32 -6.45 -8.23 -2.24
C ALA A 32 -5.40 -7.13 -2.16
N ALA A 33 -4.16 -7.47 -2.52
CA ALA A 33 -3.07 -6.52 -2.70
C ALA A 33 -2.27 -6.92 -3.93
N ALA A 34 -1.71 -5.93 -4.61
CA ALA A 34 -0.91 -6.17 -5.80
C ALA A 34 0.21 -5.15 -5.94
N SER A 35 1.33 -5.60 -6.46
CA SER A 35 2.47 -4.77 -6.86
C SER A 35 2.80 -5.00 -8.34
N VAL A 36 3.87 -4.40 -8.82
CA VAL A 36 4.40 -4.65 -10.16
C VAL A 36 4.98 -6.07 -10.34
N SER A 37 5.20 -6.80 -9.26
CA SER A 37 5.86 -8.10 -9.28
C SER A 37 4.93 -9.28 -8.98
N HIS A 38 3.97 -9.13 -8.07
CA HIS A 38 3.10 -10.22 -7.63
C HIS A 38 1.81 -9.70 -7.01
N ALA A 39 0.86 -10.60 -6.79
CA ALA A 39 -0.40 -10.34 -6.11
C ALA A 39 -0.67 -11.31 -4.97
N VAL A 40 -1.50 -10.84 -4.06
CA VAL A 40 -2.02 -11.58 -2.92
C VAL A 40 -3.53 -11.45 -2.89
N VAL A 41 -4.22 -12.58 -2.70
CA VAL A 41 -5.65 -12.60 -2.34
C VAL A 41 -5.78 -13.42 -1.06
N ALA A 42 -6.42 -12.87 -0.04
CA ALA A 42 -6.56 -13.56 1.23
C ALA A 42 -8.03 -13.76 1.62
N GLU A 43 -8.30 -14.92 2.22
CA GLU A 43 -9.59 -15.30 2.77
C GLU A 43 -9.38 -16.03 4.10
N ALA A 44 -10.00 -15.53 5.17
CA ALA A 44 -9.85 -16.07 6.51
C ALA A 44 -8.36 -16.20 6.92
N GLN A 45 -7.85 -17.40 7.09
CA GLN A 45 -6.47 -17.70 7.49
C GLN A 45 -5.57 -18.06 6.29
N THR A 46 -6.10 -18.03 5.06
CA THR A 46 -5.36 -18.46 3.88
C THR A 46 -5.10 -17.31 2.93
N ALA A 47 -3.85 -17.18 2.48
CA ALA A 47 -3.45 -16.30 1.40
C ALA A 47 -3.06 -17.11 0.15
N TYR A 48 -3.46 -16.63 -1.01
CA TYR A 48 -3.08 -17.12 -2.32
C TYR A 48 -2.23 -16.05 -2.99
N LEU A 49 -1.03 -16.42 -3.39
CA LEU A 49 -0.05 -15.52 -4.00
C LEU A 49 0.26 -16.00 -5.40
N ALA A 50 0.49 -15.06 -6.32
CA ALA A 50 0.88 -15.37 -7.69
C ALA A 50 1.78 -14.26 -8.25
N GLY A 51 2.81 -14.62 -9.01
CA GLY A 51 3.72 -13.69 -9.65
C GLY A 51 5.19 -14.09 -9.54
N HIS A 52 6.08 -13.09 -9.55
CA HIS A 52 7.51 -13.28 -9.37
C HIS A 52 7.83 -13.81 -7.97
N ASN A 53 8.86 -14.62 -7.89
CA ASN A 53 9.37 -15.21 -6.65
C ASN A 53 10.91 -15.22 -6.61
N THR A 54 11.55 -14.32 -7.34
CA THR A 54 13.02 -14.26 -7.43
C THR A 54 13.68 -13.88 -6.10
N TRP A 55 12.94 -13.24 -5.21
CA TRP A 55 13.38 -12.88 -3.86
C TRP A 55 12.68 -13.69 -2.76
N GLY A 56 11.86 -14.70 -3.12
CA GLY A 56 11.10 -15.48 -2.14
C GLY A 56 9.82 -14.80 -1.64
N GLN A 57 9.33 -13.78 -2.34
CA GLN A 57 8.15 -13.01 -1.93
C GLN A 57 6.85 -13.82 -1.88
N LEU A 58 6.80 -15.02 -2.47
CA LEU A 58 5.67 -15.94 -2.33
C LEU A 58 5.76 -16.83 -1.08
N GLY A 59 6.87 -16.78 -0.32
CA GLY A 59 7.03 -17.45 0.97
C GLY A 59 7.09 -18.98 0.93
N GLN A 60 7.55 -19.58 -0.19
CA GLN A 60 7.56 -21.02 -0.41
C GLN A 60 8.82 -21.75 0.07
N GLY A 61 9.76 -21.06 0.73
CA GLY A 61 11.08 -21.59 1.11
C GLY A 61 12.06 -21.72 -0.05
N ARG A 62 11.71 -21.23 -1.24
CA ARG A 62 12.51 -21.30 -2.47
C ARG A 62 12.28 -20.05 -3.33
N THR A 63 13.19 -19.84 -4.28
CA THR A 63 13.04 -18.85 -5.34
C THR A 63 12.58 -19.50 -6.64
N SER A 64 11.96 -18.71 -7.51
CA SER A 64 11.61 -19.07 -8.88
C SER A 64 11.39 -17.79 -9.68
N VAL A 65 11.47 -17.86 -11.01
CA VAL A 65 11.17 -16.69 -11.86
C VAL A 65 9.71 -16.28 -11.69
N TRP A 66 8.83 -17.28 -11.63
CA TRP A 66 7.39 -17.11 -11.42
C TRP A 66 6.81 -18.30 -10.67
N GLY A 67 5.68 -18.09 -9.98
CA GLY A 67 5.00 -19.14 -9.27
C GLY A 67 3.66 -18.74 -8.69
N THR A 68 3.04 -19.72 -8.03
CA THR A 68 1.85 -19.55 -7.20
C THR A 68 2.10 -20.19 -5.85
N ALA A 69 1.54 -19.63 -4.79
CA ALA A 69 1.63 -20.18 -3.44
C ALA A 69 0.27 -20.14 -2.75
N ARG A 70 0.06 -21.09 -1.86
CA ARG A 70 -1.02 -21.08 -0.88
C ARG A 70 -0.39 -21.14 0.51
N ILE A 71 -0.61 -20.10 1.29
CA ILE A 71 -0.05 -19.93 2.63
C ILE A 71 -1.20 -19.94 3.63
N ALA A 72 -1.11 -20.78 4.65
CA ALA A 72 -2.03 -20.78 5.78
C ALA A 72 -1.34 -20.21 7.00
N LEU A 73 -1.98 -19.25 7.65
CA LEU A 73 -1.53 -18.67 8.92
C LEU A 73 -2.35 -19.24 10.09
N PRO A 74 -1.83 -19.18 11.33
CA PRO A 74 -2.56 -19.69 12.48
C PRO A 74 -3.83 -18.87 12.76
N ASP A 75 -3.81 -17.56 12.44
CA ASP A 75 -4.88 -16.63 12.73
C ASP A 75 -5.45 -15.99 11.46
N ARG A 76 -6.62 -15.35 11.61
CA ARG A 76 -7.29 -14.65 10.52
C ARG A 76 -6.41 -13.52 9.97
N ILE A 77 -6.23 -13.50 8.65
CA ILE A 77 -5.59 -12.40 7.93
C ILE A 77 -6.56 -11.21 7.91
N VAL A 78 -6.14 -10.08 8.47
CA VAL A 78 -6.93 -8.83 8.52
C VAL A 78 -6.53 -7.85 7.44
N SER A 79 -5.28 -7.95 6.94
CA SER A 79 -4.76 -7.10 5.86
C SER A 79 -3.60 -7.79 5.14
N ALA A 80 -3.35 -7.39 3.90
CA ALA A 80 -2.25 -7.87 3.10
C ALA A 80 -1.64 -6.72 2.28
N ALA A 81 -0.33 -6.79 2.06
CA ALA A 81 0.39 -5.84 1.23
C ALA A 81 1.44 -6.55 0.37
N ALA A 82 1.69 -6.00 -0.81
CA ALA A 82 2.70 -6.48 -1.75
C ALA A 82 3.58 -5.31 -2.21
N GLY A 83 4.86 -5.34 -1.87
CA GLY A 83 5.87 -4.42 -2.38
C GLY A 83 6.58 -4.95 -3.63
N LEU A 84 7.69 -4.34 -4.04
CA LEU A 84 8.40 -4.75 -5.25
C LEU A 84 8.90 -6.21 -5.17
N GLY A 85 9.48 -6.60 -4.06
CA GLY A 85 10.05 -7.94 -3.87
C GLY A 85 9.75 -8.54 -2.50
N PHE A 86 8.72 -8.07 -1.81
CA PHE A 86 8.31 -8.58 -0.51
C PHE A 86 6.79 -8.61 -0.36
N THR A 87 6.32 -9.47 0.51
CA THR A 87 4.91 -9.60 0.91
C THR A 87 4.78 -9.43 2.41
N CYS A 88 3.74 -8.75 2.84
CA CYS A 88 3.29 -8.73 4.23
C CYS A 88 1.84 -9.22 4.32
N LEU A 89 1.61 -10.19 5.21
CA LEU A 89 0.29 -10.63 5.65
C LEU A 89 0.15 -10.24 7.11
N ALA A 90 -0.94 -9.57 7.47
CA ALA A 90 -1.18 -9.11 8.83
C ALA A 90 -2.32 -9.89 9.49
N THR A 91 -2.09 -10.37 10.71
CA THR A 91 -3.13 -10.79 11.66
C THR A 91 -3.31 -9.71 12.71
N SER A 92 -4.22 -9.89 13.66
CA SER A 92 -4.44 -8.88 14.71
C SER A 92 -3.25 -8.67 15.67
N ASP A 93 -2.32 -9.63 15.73
CA ASP A 93 -1.22 -9.67 16.72
C ASP A 93 0.18 -9.81 16.10
N ALA A 94 0.26 -9.92 14.78
CA ALA A 94 1.53 -10.11 14.08
C ALA A 94 1.50 -9.67 12.62
N LEU A 95 2.69 -9.37 12.12
CA LEU A 95 2.99 -9.33 10.69
C LEU A 95 3.72 -10.61 10.30
N TYR A 96 3.40 -11.14 9.13
CA TYR A 96 4.12 -12.25 8.50
C TYR A 96 4.71 -11.72 7.20
N VAL A 97 6.03 -11.72 7.10
CA VAL A 97 6.77 -11.07 6.01
C VAL A 97 7.68 -12.06 5.29
N SER A 98 7.77 -11.96 3.97
CA SER A 98 8.63 -12.80 3.14
C SER A 98 9.13 -12.03 1.92
N GLY A 99 10.32 -12.35 1.43
CA GLY A 99 10.95 -11.71 0.28
C GLY A 99 12.25 -11.01 0.60
N THR A 100 12.58 -9.96 -0.17
CA THR A 100 13.80 -9.16 0.04
C THR A 100 13.67 -8.23 1.24
N ASN A 101 14.80 -7.99 1.94
CA ASN A 101 14.90 -7.06 3.07
C ASN A 101 16.14 -6.15 2.99
N VAL A 102 16.75 -6.01 1.83
CA VAL A 102 18.00 -5.23 1.63
C VAL A 102 17.85 -3.73 1.95
N ARG A 103 16.62 -3.27 2.11
CA ARG A 103 16.26 -1.90 2.51
C ARG A 103 15.51 -1.87 3.85
N GLY A 104 15.51 -2.97 4.61
CA GLY A 104 14.76 -3.06 5.86
C GLY A 104 13.23 -3.09 5.69
N GLN A 105 12.72 -3.29 4.47
CA GLN A 105 11.29 -3.18 4.14
C GLN A 105 10.39 -4.20 4.81
N MET A 106 10.97 -5.24 5.43
CA MET A 106 10.24 -6.23 6.22
C MET A 106 10.24 -5.96 7.74
N GLY A 107 11.02 -4.98 8.23
CA GLY A 107 11.09 -4.61 9.63
C GLY A 107 11.78 -5.65 10.54
N LEU A 108 12.66 -6.49 10.00
CA LEU A 108 13.25 -7.65 10.71
C LEU A 108 14.60 -7.38 11.37
N ASP A 109 15.04 -6.13 11.48
CA ASP A 109 16.35 -5.75 12.05
C ASP A 109 17.53 -6.55 11.47
N GLN A 110 17.44 -6.86 10.18
CA GLN A 110 18.50 -7.56 9.41
C GLN A 110 18.34 -7.20 7.93
N GLU A 111 19.44 -7.13 7.19
CA GLU A 111 19.41 -6.87 5.74
C GLU A 111 19.05 -8.10 4.91
N ARG A 112 19.18 -9.29 5.48
CA ARG A 112 18.89 -10.54 4.77
C ARG A 112 17.38 -10.75 4.64
N GLY A 113 16.92 -10.97 3.41
CA GLY A 113 15.55 -11.37 3.12
C GLY A 113 15.22 -12.79 3.61
N SER A 114 13.96 -13.19 3.46
CA SER A 114 13.50 -14.54 3.81
C SER A 114 12.70 -15.16 2.68
N LEU A 115 12.98 -16.42 2.41
CA LEU A 115 12.24 -17.23 1.43
C LEU A 115 10.93 -17.80 1.97
N SER A 116 10.75 -17.73 3.31
CA SER A 116 9.56 -18.17 4.03
C SER A 116 9.03 -17.04 4.88
N PHE A 117 7.73 -17.07 5.19
CA PHE A 117 7.13 -16.05 6.05
C PHE A 117 7.75 -16.07 7.45
N GLN A 118 8.31 -14.94 7.86
CA GLN A 118 8.81 -14.69 9.19
C GLN A 118 7.76 -13.92 9.99
N ARG A 119 7.54 -14.33 11.24
CA ARG A 119 6.59 -13.66 12.14
C ARG A 119 7.28 -12.52 12.87
N LEU A 120 6.73 -11.32 12.78
CA LEU A 120 7.08 -10.15 13.56
C LEU A 120 5.92 -9.82 14.50
N ALA A 121 6.12 -9.96 15.80
CA ALA A 121 5.08 -9.67 16.80
C ALA A 121 4.78 -8.17 16.82
N LEU A 122 3.53 -7.81 16.60
CA LEU A 122 3.02 -6.45 16.68
C LEU A 122 1.54 -6.50 17.06
N PRO A 123 1.19 -6.10 18.29
CA PRO A 123 -0.18 -6.20 18.75
C PRO A 123 -1.09 -5.15 18.11
N ALA A 124 -2.38 -5.47 18.07
CA ALA A 124 -3.44 -4.59 17.60
C ALA A 124 -3.26 -4.10 16.15
N VAL A 125 -2.72 -4.94 15.26
CA VAL A 125 -2.61 -4.61 13.84
C VAL A 125 -3.99 -4.50 13.21
N ARG A 126 -4.24 -3.39 12.51
CA ARG A 126 -5.49 -3.08 11.82
C ARG A 126 -5.33 -3.15 10.30
N SER A 127 -4.24 -2.61 9.78
CA SER A 127 -3.94 -2.65 8.35
C SER A 127 -2.45 -2.51 8.06
N VAL A 128 -2.04 -2.99 6.91
CA VAL A 128 -0.71 -2.82 6.34
C VAL A 128 -0.84 -2.39 4.88
N CYS A 129 0.03 -1.51 4.41
CA CYS A 129 0.21 -1.20 3.01
C CYS A 129 1.70 -1.10 2.66
N ALA A 130 2.02 -1.20 1.37
CA ALA A 130 3.40 -1.20 0.90
C ALA A 130 3.55 -0.31 -0.34
N GLY A 131 4.63 0.45 -0.37
CA GLY A 131 5.19 1.03 -1.57
C GLY A 131 6.10 0.05 -2.30
N LEU A 132 7.09 0.55 -3.05
CA LEU A 132 8.08 -0.32 -3.69
C LEU A 132 8.95 -1.03 -2.63
N ASP A 133 9.66 -0.27 -1.81
CA ASP A 133 10.63 -0.78 -0.85
C ASP A 133 10.39 -0.23 0.58
N HIS A 134 9.15 0.11 0.91
CA HIS A 134 8.75 0.51 2.26
C HIS A 134 7.38 -0.06 2.63
N MET A 135 7.13 -0.13 3.93
CA MET A 135 5.90 -0.63 4.51
C MET A 135 5.37 0.34 5.56
N LEU A 136 4.05 0.55 5.56
CA LEU A 136 3.34 1.26 6.62
C LEU A 136 2.39 0.31 7.32
N VAL A 137 2.27 0.44 8.63
CA VAL A 137 1.40 -0.39 9.48
C VAL A 137 0.58 0.50 10.39
N LEU A 138 -0.73 0.29 10.40
CA LEU A 138 -1.62 0.84 11.42
C LEU A 138 -1.82 -0.20 12.51
N ALA A 139 -1.30 0.06 13.70
CA ALA A 139 -1.42 -0.80 14.86
C ALA A 139 -1.96 -0.01 16.07
N GLY A 140 -3.09 -0.43 16.60
CA GLY A 140 -3.84 0.37 17.58
C GLY A 140 -4.24 1.72 16.98
N ALA A 141 -3.81 2.80 17.62
CA ALA A 141 -3.99 4.18 17.17
C ALA A 141 -2.72 4.77 16.51
N GLN A 142 -1.67 3.97 16.29
CA GLN A 142 -0.36 4.44 15.87
C GLN A 142 -0.03 3.95 14.46
N VAL A 143 0.70 4.79 13.72
CA VAL A 143 1.27 4.44 12.41
C VAL A 143 2.75 4.15 12.60
N TRP A 144 3.20 3.05 11.99
CA TRP A 144 4.58 2.59 11.98
C TRP A 144 5.05 2.45 10.54
N ALA A 145 6.34 2.64 10.30
CA ALA A 145 6.96 2.52 8.99
C ALA A 145 8.34 1.87 9.07
N CYS A 146 8.74 1.14 8.04
CA CYS A 146 10.10 0.65 7.84
C CYS A 146 10.42 0.54 6.34
N GLY A 147 11.69 0.39 6.00
CA GLY A 147 12.15 0.25 4.64
C GLY A 147 12.92 1.46 4.12
N LEU A 148 12.91 1.65 2.81
CA LEU A 148 13.60 2.74 2.11
C LEU A 148 13.11 4.12 2.57
N HIS A 149 14.04 5.08 2.69
CA HIS A 149 13.77 6.44 3.20
C HIS A 149 14.47 7.57 2.41
N THR A 150 14.94 7.28 1.21
CA THR A 150 15.64 8.28 0.38
C THR A 150 14.74 9.44 -0.04
N ASP A 151 13.48 9.17 -0.29
CA ASP A 151 12.43 10.14 -0.65
C ASP A 151 11.56 10.56 0.54
N ARG A 152 11.99 10.24 1.77
CA ARG A 152 11.22 10.53 3.00
C ARG A 152 9.89 9.78 3.10
N GLN A 153 9.73 8.69 2.36
CA GLN A 153 8.52 7.89 2.28
C GLN A 153 8.10 7.24 3.61
N LEU A 154 9.00 7.17 4.61
CA LEU A 154 8.65 6.71 5.97
C LEU A 154 8.01 7.81 6.82
N GLY A 155 8.21 9.10 6.48
CA GLY A 155 7.64 10.23 7.24
C GLY A 155 8.19 10.41 8.66
N VAL A 156 9.40 9.91 8.92
CA VAL A 156 10.09 9.99 10.22
C VAL A 156 11.29 10.93 10.15
N PRO A 157 11.70 11.59 11.25
CA PRO A 157 12.81 12.54 11.28
C PRO A 157 14.17 11.81 11.31
N SER A 158 14.45 10.99 10.29
CA SER A 158 15.71 10.26 10.14
C SER A 158 16.44 10.71 8.88
N HIS A 159 17.78 10.70 8.93
CA HIS A 159 18.64 10.92 7.75
C HIS A 159 19.19 9.60 7.17
N ALA A 160 18.89 8.48 7.81
CA ALA A 160 19.27 7.17 7.29
C ALA A 160 18.58 6.89 5.95
N PRO A 161 19.25 6.26 4.97
CA PRO A 161 18.66 5.96 3.67
C PRO A 161 17.55 4.89 3.74
N TYR A 162 17.51 4.12 4.82
CA TYR A 162 16.48 3.14 5.14
C TYR A 162 16.43 2.87 6.64
N LEU A 163 15.35 2.28 7.12
CA LEU A 163 15.17 1.82 8.50
C LEU A 163 14.82 0.34 8.50
N ALA A 164 15.64 -0.46 9.20
CA ALA A 164 15.50 -1.92 9.26
C ALA A 164 14.40 -2.38 10.22
N THR A 165 13.98 -1.51 11.14
CA THR A 165 12.93 -1.76 12.13
C THR A 165 11.75 -0.83 11.94
N LEU A 166 10.61 -1.21 12.51
CA LEU A 166 9.41 -0.36 12.54
C LEU A 166 9.64 0.86 13.43
N GLU A 167 9.54 2.05 12.83
CA GLU A 167 9.61 3.33 13.52
C GLU A 167 8.26 4.02 13.51
N ARG A 168 7.95 4.76 14.59
CA ARG A 168 6.68 5.45 14.73
C ARG A 168 6.62 6.69 13.83
N VAL A 169 5.55 6.79 13.03
CA VAL A 169 5.26 7.98 12.22
C VAL A 169 4.38 8.94 13.01
N ALA A 170 4.86 10.17 13.20
CA ALA A 170 4.12 11.21 13.89
C ALA A 170 3.17 11.93 12.93
N ILE A 171 1.89 11.57 12.92
CA ILE A 171 0.86 12.29 12.15
C ILE A 171 0.26 13.37 13.06
N PRO A 172 0.17 14.66 12.62
CA PRO A 172 -0.35 15.75 13.44
C PRO A 172 -1.88 15.69 13.53
N LEU A 173 -2.37 14.78 14.38
CA LEU A 173 -3.79 14.56 14.63
C LEU A 173 -4.33 15.60 15.63
N ALA A 174 -5.61 15.96 15.50
CA ALA A 174 -6.32 16.71 16.51
C ALA A 174 -6.83 15.80 17.65
N ASP A 175 -7.27 16.39 18.74
CA ASP A 175 -7.81 15.64 19.88
C ASP A 175 -9.00 14.75 19.47
N GLY A 176 -8.94 13.49 19.86
CA GLY A 176 -9.94 12.48 19.53
C GLY A 176 -9.96 12.03 18.06
N GLU A 177 -9.00 12.46 17.26
CA GLU A 177 -8.85 12.03 15.87
C GLU A 177 -7.93 10.82 15.76
N GLY A 178 -8.23 9.91 14.84
CA GLY A 178 -7.43 8.73 14.58
C GLY A 178 -7.24 8.49 13.09
N VAL A 179 -6.18 7.75 12.72
CA VAL A 179 -5.99 7.26 11.36
C VAL A 179 -6.97 6.12 11.10
N THR A 180 -7.68 6.20 9.99
CA THR A 180 -8.66 5.19 9.56
C THR A 180 -8.16 4.36 8.38
N ARG A 181 -7.30 4.94 7.52
CA ARG A 181 -6.74 4.28 6.34
C ARG A 181 -5.31 4.73 6.09
N LEU A 182 -4.51 3.79 5.60
CA LEU A 182 -3.18 4.04 5.02
C LEU A 182 -3.18 3.53 3.59
N ALA A 183 -2.47 4.21 2.72
CA ALA A 183 -2.09 3.70 1.41
C ALA A 183 -0.65 4.11 1.08
N ALA A 184 0.03 3.29 0.29
CA ALA A 184 1.38 3.55 -0.19
C ALA A 184 1.56 2.93 -1.58
N GLN A 185 2.29 3.62 -2.44
CA GLN A 185 2.69 3.12 -3.76
C GLN A 185 3.88 3.93 -4.27
N GLY A 186 4.80 3.28 -5.00
CA GLY A 186 6.06 3.94 -5.34
C GLY A 186 6.80 4.32 -4.06
N ASP A 187 7.16 5.59 -3.95
CA ASP A 187 7.80 6.21 -2.79
C ASP A 187 6.89 7.28 -2.15
N THR A 188 5.57 7.17 -2.38
CA THR A 188 4.55 8.05 -1.81
C THR A 188 3.73 7.31 -0.76
N SER A 189 3.45 7.99 0.34
CA SER A 189 2.67 7.51 1.48
C SER A 189 1.52 8.45 1.81
N VAL A 190 0.37 7.91 2.21
CA VAL A 190 -0.81 8.69 2.57
C VAL A 190 -1.55 8.10 3.76
N ALA A 191 -2.13 8.96 4.59
CA ALA A 191 -3.04 8.60 5.67
C ALA A 191 -4.32 9.41 5.59
N LEU A 192 -5.46 8.73 5.74
CA LEU A 192 -6.77 9.34 5.93
C LEU A 192 -7.17 9.23 7.41
N THR A 193 -7.75 10.28 7.94
CA THR A 193 -8.19 10.32 9.34
C THR A 193 -9.70 10.17 9.48
N SER A 194 -10.16 9.95 10.71
CA SER A 194 -11.59 9.86 11.06
C SER A 194 -12.37 11.16 10.82
N ARG A 195 -11.68 12.28 10.63
CA ARG A 195 -12.28 13.58 10.27
C ARG A 195 -12.22 13.88 8.76
N GLY A 196 -11.83 12.92 7.94
CA GLY A 196 -11.70 13.11 6.49
C GLY A 196 -10.48 13.94 6.08
N ARG A 197 -9.52 14.19 6.98
CA ARG A 197 -8.26 14.86 6.65
C ARG A 197 -7.29 13.88 6.00
N VAL A 198 -6.61 14.34 4.96
CA VAL A 198 -5.62 13.56 4.21
C VAL A 198 -4.23 14.10 4.46
N PHE A 199 -3.34 13.26 4.95
CA PHE A 199 -1.91 13.56 5.10
C PHE A 199 -1.13 12.78 4.06
N LEU A 200 -0.18 13.44 3.39
CA LEU A 200 0.69 12.86 2.38
C LEU A 200 2.15 13.16 2.72
N TRP A 201 3.04 12.22 2.42
CA TRP A 201 4.50 12.36 2.56
C TRP A 201 5.24 11.44 1.58
N GLY A 202 6.56 11.63 1.48
CA GLY A 202 7.41 10.93 0.51
C GLY A 202 7.56 11.71 -0.79
N ASN A 203 7.75 11.01 -1.89
CA ASN A 203 7.91 11.61 -3.23
C ASN A 203 6.64 12.36 -3.66
N THR A 204 6.82 13.59 -4.15
CA THR A 204 5.72 14.47 -4.58
C THR A 204 6.02 15.20 -5.90
N GLU A 205 7.05 14.77 -6.65
CA GLU A 205 7.50 15.43 -7.88
C GLU A 205 6.42 15.57 -8.96
N TYR A 206 5.34 14.78 -8.85
CA TYR A 206 4.24 14.77 -9.81
C TYR A 206 3.06 15.66 -9.40
N GLY A 207 3.21 16.49 -8.36
CA GLY A 207 2.20 17.44 -7.90
C GLY A 207 1.02 16.83 -7.14
N GLN A 208 1.13 15.57 -6.71
CA GLN A 208 0.09 14.89 -5.89
C GLN A 208 -0.12 15.52 -4.50
N HIS A 209 0.79 16.40 -4.07
CA HIS A 209 0.70 17.20 -2.84
C HIS A 209 -0.22 18.44 -2.95
N LEU A 210 -0.83 18.68 -4.12
CA LEU A 210 -1.81 19.74 -4.39
C LEU A 210 -1.28 21.19 -4.22
N ARG A 211 0.03 21.38 -4.22
CA ARG A 211 0.66 22.71 -4.08
C ARG A 211 1.31 23.09 -5.40
N ARG A 212 1.36 24.39 -5.68
CA ARG A 212 1.98 24.94 -6.90
C ARG A 212 3.48 25.17 -6.78
N ASP A 213 4.01 25.11 -5.56
CA ASP A 213 5.44 25.14 -5.32
C ASP A 213 6.06 23.81 -5.79
N ALA A 214 7.17 23.89 -6.47
CA ALA A 214 7.91 22.72 -6.95
C ALA A 214 8.63 22.04 -5.77
N VAL A 215 7.87 21.29 -4.97
CA VAL A 215 8.40 20.49 -3.87
C VAL A 215 8.40 19.03 -4.30
N ASP A 216 9.60 18.47 -4.53
CA ASP A 216 9.75 17.12 -5.05
C ASP A 216 9.47 16.03 -4.00
N ARG A 217 9.45 16.41 -2.72
CA ARG A 217 9.16 15.50 -1.61
C ARG A 217 8.64 16.25 -0.38
N LEU A 218 7.87 15.54 0.44
CA LEU A 218 7.44 15.97 1.78
C LEU A 218 8.12 15.10 2.83
N ASP A 219 8.93 15.69 3.68
CA ASP A 219 9.77 14.97 4.65
C ASP A 219 8.97 14.32 5.78
N THR A 220 7.80 14.86 6.09
CA THR A 220 6.90 14.40 7.18
C THR A 220 5.45 14.44 6.73
N PRO A 221 4.55 13.72 7.42
CA PRO A 221 3.11 13.76 7.13
C PRO A 221 2.57 15.19 7.08
N THR A 222 2.19 15.64 5.88
CA THR A 222 1.74 17.00 5.59
C THR A 222 0.27 16.99 5.20
N LEU A 223 -0.53 17.83 5.86
CA LEU A 223 -1.96 17.98 5.57
C LEU A 223 -2.16 18.53 4.15
N LEU A 224 -2.94 17.81 3.34
CA LEU A 224 -3.34 18.29 2.01
C LEU A 224 -4.47 19.31 2.11
N PRO A 225 -4.47 20.36 1.25
CA PRO A 225 -5.53 21.37 1.17
C PRO A 225 -6.75 20.80 0.42
N ILE A 226 -7.49 19.92 1.06
CA ILE A 226 -8.71 19.30 0.52
C ILE A 226 -9.87 19.74 1.41
N ASP A 227 -10.83 20.46 0.84
CA ASP A 227 -12.02 20.98 1.54
C ASP A 227 -13.19 19.99 1.53
N GLU A 228 -13.15 19.01 0.63
CA GLU A 228 -14.19 17.98 0.49
C GLU A 228 -14.15 16.97 1.64
N ALA A 229 -15.31 16.43 2.00
CA ALA A 229 -15.43 15.37 3.00
C ALA A 229 -14.91 14.03 2.45
N VAL A 230 -13.63 13.75 2.65
CA VAL A 230 -12.97 12.54 2.15
C VAL A 230 -13.37 11.32 2.98
N CYS A 231 -13.77 10.23 2.31
CA CYS A 231 -14.11 8.95 2.94
C CYS A 231 -13.19 7.79 2.51
N ASP A 232 -12.44 7.93 1.42
CA ASP A 232 -11.45 6.96 0.99
C ASP A 232 -10.31 7.62 0.20
N VAL A 233 -9.11 7.05 0.24
CA VAL A 233 -7.93 7.56 -0.44
C VAL A 233 -7.04 6.43 -0.93
N GLN A 234 -6.47 6.59 -2.13
CA GLN A 234 -5.43 5.74 -2.68
C GLN A 234 -4.33 6.59 -3.34
N VAL A 235 -3.16 6.02 -3.47
CA VAL A 235 -2.06 6.62 -4.22
C VAL A 235 -1.55 5.64 -5.28
N GLY A 236 -1.19 6.19 -6.44
CA GLY A 236 -0.27 5.58 -7.38
C GLY A 236 1.14 6.11 -7.14
N GLY A 237 2.13 5.64 -7.90
CA GLY A 237 3.50 6.18 -7.80
C GLY A 237 3.61 7.66 -8.18
N SER A 238 2.65 8.18 -8.96
CA SER A 238 2.67 9.54 -9.52
C SER A 238 1.34 10.28 -9.39
N PHE A 239 0.33 9.71 -8.75
CA PHE A 239 -0.99 10.33 -8.63
C PHE A 239 -1.68 9.98 -7.31
N LEU A 240 -2.62 10.83 -6.92
CA LEU A 240 -3.52 10.68 -5.78
C LEU A 240 -4.95 10.44 -6.29
N LEU A 241 -5.68 9.54 -5.64
CA LEU A 241 -7.13 9.33 -5.78
C LEU A 241 -7.81 9.65 -4.47
N VAL A 242 -8.90 10.40 -4.53
CA VAL A 242 -9.72 10.78 -3.38
C VAL A 242 -11.17 10.46 -3.68
N LEU A 243 -11.81 9.74 -2.78
CA LEU A 243 -13.27 9.51 -2.78
C LEU A 243 -13.91 10.38 -1.71
N THR A 244 -14.91 11.12 -2.08
CA THR A 244 -15.69 11.97 -1.17
C THR A 244 -16.99 11.30 -0.74
N ALA A 245 -17.57 11.76 0.36
CA ALA A 245 -18.77 11.18 0.97
C ALA A 245 -20.00 11.19 0.05
N ASP A 246 -20.04 12.09 -0.95
CA ASP A 246 -21.09 12.12 -1.97
C ASP A 246 -20.89 11.13 -3.12
N GLY A 247 -19.81 10.32 -3.07
CA GLY A 247 -19.47 9.33 -4.08
C GLY A 247 -18.73 9.89 -5.31
N SER A 248 -18.24 11.12 -5.23
CA SER A 248 -17.38 11.71 -6.27
C SER A 248 -15.93 11.24 -6.09
N VAL A 249 -15.26 10.94 -7.20
CA VAL A 249 -13.83 10.60 -7.22
C VAL A 249 -13.05 11.76 -7.82
N TYR A 250 -11.96 12.13 -7.18
CA TYR A 250 -11.04 13.15 -7.65
C TYR A 250 -9.65 12.57 -7.82
N THR A 251 -8.88 13.12 -8.75
CA THR A 251 -7.49 12.76 -8.98
C THR A 251 -6.59 13.99 -9.05
N ALA A 252 -5.33 13.81 -8.69
CA ALA A 252 -4.27 14.80 -8.87
C ALA A 252 -2.96 14.09 -9.16
N GLY A 253 -2.01 14.76 -9.83
CA GLY A 253 -0.72 14.20 -10.18
C GLY A 253 -0.56 13.95 -11.66
N TYR A 254 0.25 12.95 -12.03
CA TYR A 254 0.64 12.67 -13.41
C TYR A 254 0.32 11.22 -13.81
N GLY A 255 0.22 10.96 -15.13
CA GLY A 255 0.04 9.63 -15.70
C GLY A 255 -1.43 9.24 -15.89
N ALA A 256 -1.79 8.01 -15.51
CA ALA A 256 -3.12 7.43 -15.76
C ALA A 256 -4.20 7.95 -14.81
N THR A 257 -4.39 9.27 -14.77
CA THR A 257 -5.34 9.95 -13.87
C THR A 257 -6.78 9.95 -14.38
N GLY A 258 -7.05 9.38 -15.56
CA GLY A 258 -8.39 9.38 -16.18
C GLY A 258 -8.77 10.69 -16.87
N HIS A 259 -7.87 11.66 -16.98
CA HIS A 259 -8.06 12.93 -17.67
C HIS A 259 -7.25 13.00 -18.97
N ALA A 260 -7.73 13.78 -19.95
CA ALA A 260 -7.00 14.03 -21.20
C ALA A 260 -5.67 14.77 -20.97
N GLN A 261 -5.61 15.60 -19.92
CA GLN A 261 -4.39 16.22 -19.41
C GLN A 261 -4.26 15.89 -17.93
N ALA A 262 -3.04 15.55 -17.49
CA ALA A 262 -2.78 15.23 -16.10
C ALA A 262 -3.08 16.45 -15.20
N PRO A 263 -3.87 16.28 -14.12
CA PRO A 263 -4.21 17.36 -13.20
C PRO A 263 -3.09 17.63 -12.21
N TYR A 264 -1.93 18.10 -12.70
CA TYR A 264 -0.77 18.43 -11.88
C TYR A 264 -1.12 19.46 -10.80
N ALA A 265 -0.78 19.13 -9.54
CA ALA A 265 -0.99 19.96 -8.36
C ALA A 265 -2.44 20.51 -8.20
N ARG A 266 -3.42 19.82 -8.79
CA ARG A 266 -4.82 20.23 -8.71
C ARG A 266 -5.73 19.02 -8.58
N LEU A 267 -6.55 19.01 -7.54
CA LEU A 267 -7.59 18.02 -7.36
C LEU A 267 -8.70 18.23 -8.42
N THR A 268 -8.88 17.25 -9.30
CA THR A 268 -9.83 17.34 -10.44
C THR A 268 -10.78 16.16 -10.41
N ARG A 269 -12.09 16.46 -10.49
CA ARG A 269 -13.14 15.44 -10.44
C ARG A 269 -13.08 14.54 -11.67
N LEU A 270 -13.13 13.22 -11.43
CA LEU A 270 -13.19 12.22 -12.47
C LEU A 270 -14.66 12.06 -12.96
N PRO A 271 -14.93 12.13 -14.27
CA PRO A 271 -16.27 11.95 -14.81
C PRO A 271 -16.65 10.47 -14.82
N LEU A 272 -17.16 9.96 -13.71
CA LEU A 272 -17.64 8.59 -13.59
C LEU A 272 -19.11 8.49 -13.98
N PRO A 273 -19.55 7.36 -14.59
CA PRO A 273 -20.96 7.16 -15.00
C PRO A 273 -21.90 6.97 -13.80
N SER A 274 -21.36 6.63 -12.63
CA SER A 274 -22.10 6.44 -11.37
C SER A 274 -21.24 6.84 -10.18
N ARG A 275 -21.88 7.00 -9.01
CA ARG A 275 -21.17 7.27 -7.75
C ARG A 275 -20.31 6.07 -7.35
N ALA A 276 -19.10 6.34 -6.91
CA ALA A 276 -18.22 5.33 -6.35
C ALA A 276 -18.56 5.04 -4.88
N VAL A 277 -18.27 3.82 -4.42
CA VAL A 277 -18.49 3.38 -3.03
C VAL A 277 -17.18 3.00 -2.32
N SER A 278 -16.12 2.79 -3.06
CA SER A 278 -14.74 2.54 -2.57
C SER A 278 -13.72 2.77 -3.68
N LEU A 279 -12.46 3.01 -3.31
CA LEU A 279 -11.30 3.06 -4.20
C LEU A 279 -10.56 1.73 -4.19
#